data_2b069b269fdcec7497fef05c0cd8f430
#
_entry.id   2b069b269fdcec7497fef05c0cd8f430
#
_cell.length_a   1.000
_cell.length_b   1.000
_cell.length_c   1.000
_cell.angle_alpha   90.00
_cell.angle_beta   90.00
_cell.angle_gamma   90.00
#
_symmetry.space_group_name_H-M   'P 1'
#
loop_
_entity.id
_entity.type
_entity.pdbx_description
1 polymer ?
#
loop_
_entity_poly.entity_id
_entity_poly.type
_entity_poly.pdbx_seq_one_letter_code
_entity_poly.pdbx_strand_id
1 'polypeptide(L)'
;GMKPVEVSKAKFKKFAYQYADSLNALSNASLSNASLSNARKSISPDSIVDDALKNRVRDAVLKEYNKIGYREGINKPFNQHPHAKTMVFTPLSSMAGVTGSMGPFFCEFTLNGDILAHDYPATYAHEFAHFLGVANEGEANFYSYIVCTASADKQVRFSGYYHIFFHVLNNVFDILGEKEGERFLKHIRPEIIQRARNDRRYWLSKRCKALDAAQDVIFELYLKGNHVAEGRKSYSGVIGLILAWEEKKK
;
A
#
# COMPACT_ATOMS: atom_id res chain seq x y z
N GLY A 1 15.61 6.69 11.85
CA GLY A 1 14.92 5.98 10.78
C GLY A 1 15.92 5.29 9.85
N MET A 2 15.44 4.32 9.11
CA MET A 2 16.24 3.63 8.08
C MET A 2 16.49 4.59 6.91
N LYS A 3 17.74 4.64 6.41
CA LYS A 3 18.03 5.44 5.22
C LYS A 3 17.93 4.58 3.98
N PRO A 4 17.37 5.09 2.87
CA PRO A 4 17.40 4.40 1.59
C PRO A 4 18.85 4.12 1.17
N VAL A 5 19.09 2.95 0.59
CA VAL A 5 20.41 2.55 0.10
C VAL A 5 20.39 2.54 -1.43
N GLU A 6 21.42 3.09 -2.05
CA GLU A 6 21.65 2.95 -3.48
C GLU A 6 22.07 1.50 -3.78
N VAL A 7 21.21 0.81 -4.51
CA VAL A 7 21.41 -0.61 -4.85
C VAL A 7 21.74 -0.75 -6.34
N SER A 8 22.63 -1.69 -6.70
CA SER A 8 22.93 -1.92 -8.10
C SER A 8 21.69 -2.34 -8.89
N LYS A 9 21.62 -1.97 -10.18
CA LYS A 9 20.54 -2.37 -11.10
C LYS A 9 20.28 -3.89 -11.09
N ALA A 10 21.33 -4.69 -10.98
CA ALA A 10 21.21 -6.15 -10.95
C ALA A 10 20.52 -6.66 -9.68
N LYS A 11 20.83 -6.09 -8.51
CA LYS A 11 20.16 -6.41 -7.25
C LYS A 11 18.70 -5.98 -7.28
N PHE A 12 18.42 -4.77 -7.77
CA PHE A 12 17.05 -4.30 -7.91
C PHE A 12 16.25 -5.19 -8.87
N LYS A 13 16.80 -5.57 -10.02
CA LYS A 13 16.15 -6.48 -10.97
C LYS A 13 15.80 -7.81 -10.29
N LYS A 14 16.74 -8.39 -9.54
CA LYS A 14 16.48 -9.63 -8.79
C LYS A 14 15.33 -9.46 -7.80
N PHE A 15 15.36 -8.39 -7.01
CA PHE A 15 14.27 -8.06 -6.09
C PHE A 15 12.92 -7.95 -6.81
N ALA A 16 12.84 -7.18 -7.90
CA ALA A 16 11.61 -6.96 -8.64
C ALA A 16 10.98 -8.26 -9.14
N TYR A 17 11.77 -9.19 -9.66
CA TYR A 17 11.24 -10.49 -10.11
C TYR A 17 10.84 -11.40 -8.95
N GLN A 18 11.60 -11.46 -7.86
CA GLN A 18 11.21 -12.20 -6.64
C GLN A 18 9.92 -11.63 -6.03
N TYR A 19 9.77 -10.33 -6.03
CA TYR A 19 8.53 -9.64 -5.64
C TYR A 19 7.36 -10.06 -6.54
N ALA A 20 7.55 -10.05 -7.87
CA ALA A 20 6.54 -10.44 -8.83
C ALA A 20 6.11 -11.91 -8.65
N ASP A 21 7.05 -12.83 -8.42
CA ASP A 21 6.76 -14.24 -8.15
C ASP A 21 5.91 -14.40 -6.89
N SER A 22 6.24 -13.65 -5.83
CA SER A 22 5.48 -13.66 -4.58
C SER A 22 4.05 -13.13 -4.76
N LEU A 23 3.90 -12.01 -5.48
CA LEU A 23 2.59 -11.42 -5.79
C LEU A 23 1.75 -12.39 -6.66
N ASN A 24 2.36 -12.99 -7.68
CA ASN A 24 1.74 -13.98 -8.55
C ASN A 24 1.24 -15.22 -7.78
N ALA A 25 2.05 -15.74 -6.87
CA ALA A 25 1.69 -16.90 -6.04
C ALA A 25 0.50 -16.61 -5.11
N LEU A 26 0.45 -15.41 -4.55
CA LEU A 26 -0.62 -14.99 -3.66
C LEU A 26 -1.94 -14.69 -4.39
N SER A 27 -1.89 -14.26 -5.65
CA SER A 27 -3.09 -13.96 -6.43
C SER A 27 -4.00 -15.18 -6.60
N ASN A 28 -3.44 -16.38 -6.71
CA ASN A 28 -4.21 -17.63 -6.78
C ASN A 28 -5.04 -17.90 -5.52
N ALA A 29 -4.48 -17.58 -4.36
CA ALA A 29 -5.16 -17.82 -3.09
C ALA A 29 -6.26 -16.78 -2.78
N SER A 30 -6.13 -15.58 -3.33
CA SER A 30 -7.13 -14.51 -3.18
C SER A 30 -8.31 -14.65 -4.15
N LEU A 31 -8.08 -15.30 -5.30
CA LEU A 31 -9.10 -15.49 -6.34
C LEU A 31 -9.95 -16.76 -6.16
N SER A 32 -9.46 -17.75 -5.39
CA SER A 32 -10.17 -19.02 -5.18
C SER A 32 -11.44 -18.89 -4.36
N ASN A 33 -11.64 -17.78 -3.65
CA ASN A 33 -12.87 -17.49 -2.89
C ASN A 33 -13.88 -16.63 -3.69
N ALA A 34 -13.47 -16.07 -4.84
CA ALA A 34 -14.35 -15.37 -5.75
C ALA A 34 -14.58 -16.27 -6.98
N SER A 35 -15.74 -16.90 -7.08
CA SER A 35 -16.06 -17.76 -8.22
C SER A 35 -15.81 -17.02 -9.54
N LEU A 36 -14.99 -17.61 -10.41
CA LEU A 36 -14.63 -17.13 -11.75
C LEU A 36 -15.84 -16.82 -12.67
N SER A 37 -17.06 -17.14 -12.23
CA SER A 37 -18.30 -17.00 -13.02
C SER A 37 -18.82 -15.57 -13.12
N ASN A 38 -18.36 -14.61 -12.30
CA ASN A 38 -18.91 -13.25 -12.21
C ASN A 38 -17.97 -12.12 -12.65
N ALA A 39 -16.83 -12.40 -13.25
CA ALA A 39 -15.88 -11.39 -13.72
C ALA A 39 -16.41 -10.45 -14.84
N ARG A 40 -17.64 -10.63 -15.28
CA ARG A 40 -18.30 -9.83 -16.33
C ARG A 40 -19.40 -8.88 -15.85
N LYS A 41 -19.82 -8.95 -14.59
CA LYS A 41 -20.89 -8.05 -14.10
C LYS A 41 -20.48 -7.46 -12.75
N SER A 42 -20.42 -6.13 -12.71
CA SER A 42 -20.40 -5.26 -11.54
C SER A 42 -19.37 -5.61 -10.44
N ILE A 43 -18.85 -4.61 -9.79
CA ILE A 43 -18.05 -4.69 -8.56
C ILE A 43 -18.71 -5.73 -7.66
N SER A 44 -18.03 -6.87 -7.49
CA SER A 44 -18.54 -8.03 -6.76
C SER A 44 -18.78 -7.68 -5.30
N PRO A 45 -19.76 -8.32 -4.60
CA PRO A 45 -19.95 -8.22 -3.14
C PRO A 45 -18.71 -8.55 -2.31
N ASP A 46 -17.70 -9.22 -2.90
CA ASP A 46 -16.39 -9.47 -2.28
C ASP A 46 -15.60 -8.18 -1.97
N SER A 47 -16.10 -7.03 -2.38
CA SER A 47 -15.51 -5.71 -2.12
C SER A 47 -15.99 -5.06 -0.81
N ILE A 48 -16.87 -5.68 -0.06
CA ILE A 48 -17.37 -5.13 1.20
C ILE A 48 -16.39 -5.41 2.32
N VAL A 49 -15.96 -4.34 2.97
CA VAL A 49 -15.16 -4.40 4.20
C VAL A 49 -16.12 -4.58 5.38
N ASP A 50 -16.40 -5.83 5.73
CA ASP A 50 -17.23 -6.16 6.89
C ASP A 50 -16.42 -6.16 8.20
N ASP A 51 -17.10 -6.28 9.33
CA ASP A 51 -16.47 -6.25 10.64
C ASP A 51 -15.62 -7.51 10.91
N ALA A 52 -15.92 -8.63 10.27
CA ALA A 52 -15.10 -9.84 10.37
C ALA A 52 -13.73 -9.62 9.70
N LEU A 53 -13.70 -9.03 8.51
CA LEU A 53 -12.46 -8.64 7.84
C LEU A 53 -11.69 -7.60 8.66
N LYS A 54 -12.36 -6.55 9.17
CA LYS A 54 -11.74 -5.50 9.98
C LYS A 54 -11.03 -6.08 11.21
N ASN A 55 -11.70 -6.95 11.96
CA ASN A 55 -11.15 -7.58 13.16
C ASN A 55 -9.97 -8.48 12.81
N ARG A 56 -10.10 -9.32 11.79
CA ARG A 56 -9.02 -10.21 11.34
C ARG A 56 -7.78 -9.43 10.89
N VAL A 57 -7.97 -8.36 10.12
CA VAL A 57 -6.87 -7.49 9.64
C VAL A 57 -6.20 -6.80 10.81
N ARG A 58 -6.97 -6.20 11.72
CA ARG A 58 -6.44 -5.59 12.93
C ARG A 58 -5.54 -6.55 13.70
N ASP A 59 -6.03 -7.75 14.00
CA ASP A 59 -5.30 -8.73 14.81
C ASP A 59 -4.03 -9.22 14.10
N ALA A 60 -4.12 -9.44 12.78
CA ALA A 60 -2.97 -9.83 11.96
C ALA A 60 -1.90 -8.74 11.91
N VAL A 61 -2.29 -7.49 11.67
CA VAL A 61 -1.39 -6.34 11.58
C VAL A 61 -0.75 -6.02 12.93
N LEU A 62 -1.52 -5.99 14.02
CA LEU A 62 -0.99 -5.78 15.37
C LEU A 62 0.04 -6.84 15.76
N LYS A 63 -0.24 -8.11 15.44
CA LYS A 63 0.70 -9.20 15.70
C LYS A 63 2.06 -8.97 15.05
N GLU A 64 2.08 -8.49 13.81
CA GLU A 64 3.33 -8.27 13.08
C GLU A 64 4.03 -6.98 13.55
N TYR A 65 3.30 -5.89 13.83
CA TYR A 65 3.87 -4.69 14.42
C TYR A 65 4.51 -4.96 15.80
N ASN A 66 3.91 -5.83 16.62
CA ASN A 66 4.50 -6.23 17.89
C ASN A 66 5.84 -6.97 17.75
N LYS A 67 6.05 -7.70 16.63
CA LYS A 67 7.32 -8.37 16.33
C LYS A 67 8.42 -7.41 15.87
N ILE A 68 8.05 -6.42 15.04
CA ILE A 68 9.01 -5.41 14.53
C ILE A 68 9.49 -4.53 15.69
N GLY A 69 8.56 -4.10 16.51
CA GLY A 69 8.82 -3.48 17.80
C GLY A 69 9.72 -2.23 17.75
N TYR A 70 10.12 -1.83 18.94
CA TYR A 70 10.95 -0.65 19.25
C TYR A 70 12.30 -0.58 18.50
N ARG A 71 12.76 -1.70 17.95
CA ARG A 71 14.07 -1.78 17.28
C ARG A 71 14.16 -1.00 15.98
N GLU A 72 13.04 -0.72 15.33
CA GLU A 72 13.02 -0.09 14.01
C GLU A 72 12.54 1.38 14.04
N GLY A 73 12.49 1.98 15.22
CA GLY A 73 12.22 3.43 15.37
C GLY A 73 10.73 3.81 15.34
N ILE A 74 9.85 2.84 15.48
CA ILE A 74 8.41 3.08 15.70
C ILE A 74 8.06 2.95 17.18
N ASN A 75 7.03 3.66 17.62
CA ASN A 75 6.50 3.50 18.96
C ASN A 75 5.93 2.09 19.13
N LYS A 76 6.07 1.53 20.33
CA LYS A 76 5.48 0.24 20.64
C LYS A 76 3.96 0.35 20.57
N PRO A 77 3.26 -0.57 19.88
CA PRO A 77 1.82 -0.60 19.90
C PRO A 77 1.30 -0.66 21.33
N PHE A 78 0.26 0.11 21.64
CA PHE A 78 -0.40 0.02 22.93
C PHE A 78 -1.07 -1.35 23.07
N ASN A 79 -1.22 -1.84 24.30
CA ASN A 79 -1.97 -3.07 24.60
C ASN A 79 -3.48 -2.94 24.26
N GLN A 80 -3.95 -1.74 23.95
CA GLN A 80 -5.31 -1.50 23.50
C GLN A 80 -5.41 -1.79 22.01
N HIS A 81 -6.52 -2.41 21.61
CA HIS A 81 -6.81 -2.72 20.22
C HIS A 81 -7.30 -1.45 19.50
N PRO A 82 -6.46 -0.74 18.75
CA PRO A 82 -6.91 0.45 18.04
C PRO A 82 -7.88 0.03 16.93
N HIS A 83 -9.09 0.56 16.98
CA HIS A 83 -10.08 0.38 15.95
C HIS A 83 -9.97 1.53 14.95
N ALA A 84 -9.78 1.20 13.68
CA ALA A 84 -9.95 2.19 12.64
C ALA A 84 -11.43 2.60 12.59
N LYS A 85 -11.69 3.88 12.66
CA LYS A 85 -13.03 4.42 12.41
C LYS A 85 -13.29 4.58 10.93
N THR A 86 -14.53 4.42 10.50
CA THR A 86 -14.90 4.76 9.12
C THR A 86 -15.07 6.28 9.00
N MET A 87 -14.56 6.88 7.95
CA MET A 87 -14.71 8.31 7.68
C MET A 87 -16.20 8.68 7.57
N VAL A 88 -16.63 9.67 8.34
CA VAL A 88 -18.03 10.15 8.34
C VAL A 88 -18.43 10.68 6.96
N PHE A 89 -17.52 11.40 6.28
CA PHE A 89 -17.76 11.96 4.95
C PHE A 89 -17.06 11.11 3.86
N THR A 90 -17.29 9.80 3.89
CA THR A 90 -16.73 8.85 2.89
C THR A 90 -16.89 9.34 1.44
N PRO A 91 -18.06 9.80 0.95
CA PRO A 91 -18.17 10.25 -0.43
C PRO A 91 -17.24 11.43 -0.75
N LEU A 92 -17.12 12.41 0.15
CA LEU A 92 -16.24 13.57 -0.06
C LEU A 92 -14.76 13.15 -0.04
N SER A 93 -14.39 12.26 0.88
CA SER A 93 -13.03 11.70 0.95
C SER A 93 -12.69 10.91 -0.31
N SER A 94 -13.63 10.12 -0.83
CA SER A 94 -13.46 9.37 -2.09
C SER A 94 -13.33 10.30 -3.30
N MET A 95 -14.11 11.38 -3.35
CA MET A 95 -14.00 12.41 -4.39
C MET A 95 -12.63 13.09 -4.37
N ALA A 96 -12.02 13.25 -3.21
CA ALA A 96 -10.68 13.80 -3.01
C ALA A 96 -9.56 12.75 -3.13
N GLY A 97 -9.89 11.46 -3.30
CA GLY A 97 -8.91 10.37 -3.38
C GLY A 97 -8.23 10.03 -2.05
N VAL A 98 -8.83 10.42 -0.91
CA VAL A 98 -8.31 10.15 0.43
C VAL A 98 -8.80 8.79 0.90
N THR A 99 -7.87 7.86 1.15
CA THR A 99 -8.17 6.50 1.59
C THR A 99 -8.07 6.31 3.09
N GLY A 100 -7.23 7.09 3.76
CA GLY A 100 -7.06 7.05 5.21
C GLY A 100 -6.63 8.42 5.74
N SER A 101 -6.72 8.61 7.03
CA SER A 101 -6.25 9.82 7.70
C SER A 101 -6.05 9.57 9.18
N MET A 102 -4.96 10.09 9.71
CA MET A 102 -4.71 10.14 11.15
C MET A 102 -5.16 11.48 11.72
N GLY A 103 -5.98 11.45 12.76
CA GLY A 103 -6.37 12.62 13.54
C GLY A 103 -5.37 12.89 14.66
N PRO A 104 -4.47 13.89 14.52
CA PRO A 104 -3.37 14.09 15.46
C PRO A 104 -3.82 14.45 16.89
N PHE A 105 -5.02 15.03 17.03
CA PHE A 105 -5.52 15.50 18.33
C PHE A 105 -6.10 14.38 19.20
N PHE A 106 -6.60 13.29 18.62
CA PHE A 106 -7.31 12.23 19.34
C PHE A 106 -6.56 10.90 19.32
N CYS A 107 -5.37 10.84 18.70
CA CYS A 107 -4.65 9.59 18.46
C CYS A 107 -5.56 8.51 17.86
N GLU A 108 -6.37 8.88 16.89
CA GLU A 108 -7.30 8.00 16.18
C GLU A 108 -6.99 8.07 14.69
N PHE A 109 -7.18 6.97 14.00
CA PHE A 109 -7.13 6.98 12.54
C PHE A 109 -8.44 6.50 11.94
N THR A 110 -8.73 7.04 10.78
CA THR A 110 -9.95 6.77 10.05
C THR A 110 -9.64 6.21 8.68
N LEU A 111 -10.48 5.31 8.21
CA LEU A 111 -10.37 4.72 6.89
C LEU A 111 -11.62 5.07 6.07
N ASN A 112 -11.43 5.29 4.79
CA ASN A 112 -12.50 5.55 3.86
C ASN A 112 -13.40 4.31 3.74
N GLY A 113 -14.72 4.48 3.82
CA GLY A 113 -15.69 3.39 3.73
C GLY A 113 -15.78 2.75 2.34
N ASP A 114 -15.21 3.39 1.32
CA ASP A 114 -15.17 2.90 -0.06
C ASP A 114 -13.91 2.07 -0.39
N ILE A 115 -13.02 1.82 0.58
CA ILE A 115 -11.81 1.02 0.35
C ILE A 115 -12.21 -0.40 -0.05
N LEU A 116 -11.57 -0.90 -1.11
CA LEU A 116 -11.76 -2.28 -1.56
C LEU A 116 -11.19 -3.28 -0.55
N ALA A 117 -11.84 -4.42 -0.38
CA ALA A 117 -11.46 -5.40 0.64
C ALA A 117 -10.03 -5.93 0.51
N HIS A 118 -9.49 -5.98 -0.71
CA HIS A 118 -8.11 -6.39 -0.94
C HIS A 118 -7.08 -5.27 -0.66
N ASP A 119 -7.48 -4.00 -0.66
CA ASP A 119 -6.62 -2.86 -0.31
C ASP A 119 -6.68 -2.54 1.19
N TYR A 120 -7.78 -2.89 1.85
CA TYR A 120 -8.03 -2.56 3.25
C TYR A 120 -6.89 -2.96 4.20
N PRO A 121 -6.31 -4.18 4.12
CA PRO A 121 -5.24 -4.58 5.03
C PRO A 121 -3.99 -3.69 4.96
N ALA A 122 -3.54 -3.36 3.76
CA ALA A 122 -2.35 -2.53 3.58
C ALA A 122 -2.62 -1.08 3.96
N THR A 123 -3.82 -0.55 3.63
CA THR A 123 -4.22 0.80 4.04
C THR A 123 -4.33 0.90 5.56
N TYR A 124 -4.92 -0.12 6.21
CA TYR A 124 -4.97 -0.19 7.67
C TYR A 124 -3.56 -0.17 8.29
N ALA A 125 -2.64 -0.98 7.75
CA ALA A 125 -1.27 -1.05 8.26
C ALA A 125 -0.50 0.25 8.03
N HIS A 126 -0.77 0.95 6.94
CA HIS A 126 -0.19 2.26 6.61
C HIS A 126 -0.65 3.34 7.62
N GLU A 127 -1.95 3.50 7.82
CA GLU A 127 -2.49 4.46 8.78
C GLU A 127 -2.08 4.11 10.22
N PHE A 128 -1.94 2.83 10.51
CA PHE A 128 -1.45 2.39 11.81
C PHE A 128 0.04 2.73 12.01
N ALA A 129 0.86 2.78 10.94
CA ALA A 129 2.22 3.30 11.03
C ALA A 129 2.22 4.78 11.45
N HIS A 130 1.35 5.61 10.87
CA HIS A 130 1.17 6.99 11.28
C HIS A 130 0.73 7.10 12.74
N PHE A 131 -0.20 6.25 13.16
CA PHE A 131 -0.62 6.17 14.57
C PHE A 131 0.55 5.84 15.51
N LEU A 132 1.53 5.03 15.06
CA LEU A 132 2.73 4.71 15.81
C LEU A 132 3.83 5.79 15.73
N GLY A 133 3.54 6.95 15.13
CA GLY A 133 4.43 8.12 15.08
C GLY A 133 5.28 8.24 13.81
N VAL A 134 5.02 7.42 12.79
CA VAL A 134 5.67 7.54 11.48
C VAL A 134 5.03 8.69 10.71
N ALA A 135 5.75 9.78 10.48
CA ALA A 135 5.23 10.94 9.76
C ALA A 135 5.46 10.89 8.24
N ASN A 136 6.44 10.12 7.78
CA ASN A 136 6.83 10.05 6.38
C ASN A 136 6.02 8.99 5.63
N GLU A 137 5.40 9.37 4.50
CA GLU A 137 4.57 8.50 3.66
C GLU A 137 5.34 7.28 3.10
N GLY A 138 6.60 7.48 2.69
CA GLY A 138 7.45 6.39 2.21
C GLY A 138 7.77 5.38 3.30
N GLU A 139 8.00 5.85 4.53
CA GLU A 139 8.19 4.99 5.70
C GLU A 139 6.89 4.28 6.09
N ALA A 140 5.73 4.96 6.04
CA ALA A 140 4.44 4.35 6.32
C ALA A 140 4.12 3.22 5.31
N ASN A 141 4.36 3.46 4.02
CA ASN A 141 4.25 2.43 2.97
C ASN A 141 5.24 1.27 3.19
N PHE A 142 6.46 1.57 3.63
CA PHE A 142 7.46 0.55 3.96
C PHE A 142 6.99 -0.33 5.13
N TYR A 143 6.51 0.27 6.23
CA TYR A 143 6.00 -0.50 7.37
C TYR A 143 4.76 -1.30 7.00
N SER A 144 3.83 -0.74 6.22
CA SER A 144 2.69 -1.46 5.67
C SER A 144 3.14 -2.71 4.91
N TYR A 145 4.11 -2.56 4.02
CA TYR A 145 4.66 -3.67 3.24
C TYR A 145 5.26 -4.77 4.12
N ILE A 146 6.21 -4.42 5.01
CA ILE A 146 6.91 -5.45 5.81
C ILE A 146 5.99 -6.16 6.79
N VAL A 147 5.01 -5.47 7.37
CA VAL A 147 4.02 -6.02 8.29
C VAL A 147 3.05 -6.94 7.57
N CYS A 148 2.45 -6.46 6.48
CA CYS A 148 1.49 -7.26 5.74
C CYS A 148 2.13 -8.49 5.10
N THR A 149 3.32 -8.35 4.50
CA THR A 149 3.99 -9.48 3.84
C THR A 149 4.52 -10.54 4.82
N ALA A 150 4.74 -10.20 6.08
CA ALA A 150 5.12 -11.13 7.14
C ALA A 150 3.92 -11.90 7.74
N SER A 151 2.69 -11.44 7.49
CA SER A 151 1.48 -12.03 8.07
C SER A 151 1.28 -13.49 7.64
N ALA A 152 0.72 -14.32 8.53
CA ALA A 152 0.25 -15.66 8.20
C ALA A 152 -1.00 -15.65 7.30
N ASP A 153 -1.79 -14.58 7.35
CA ASP A 153 -3.01 -14.41 6.54
C ASP A 153 -2.65 -14.11 5.08
N LYS A 154 -3.12 -14.95 4.16
CA LYS A 154 -2.82 -14.83 2.73
C LYS A 154 -3.41 -13.57 2.10
N GLN A 155 -4.59 -13.12 2.55
CA GLN A 155 -5.23 -11.91 2.05
C GLN A 155 -4.47 -10.67 2.51
N VAL A 156 -4.02 -10.64 3.77
CA VAL A 156 -3.18 -9.57 4.30
C VAL A 156 -1.84 -9.52 3.55
N ARG A 157 -1.20 -10.68 3.31
CA ARG A 157 0.03 -10.74 2.50
C ARG A 157 -0.17 -10.22 1.09
N PHE A 158 -1.24 -10.68 0.42
CA PHE A 158 -1.55 -10.19 -0.93
C PHE A 158 -1.68 -8.67 -0.95
N SER A 159 -2.45 -8.12 -0.02
CA SER A 159 -2.65 -6.68 0.12
C SER A 159 -1.31 -5.93 0.27
N GLY A 160 -0.39 -6.41 1.10
CA GLY A 160 0.92 -5.79 1.28
C GLY A 160 1.77 -5.76 0.00
N TYR A 161 1.80 -6.87 -0.74
CA TYR A 161 2.47 -6.89 -2.05
C TYR A 161 1.76 -5.99 -3.05
N TYR A 162 0.44 -6.08 -3.14
CA TYR A 162 -0.34 -5.35 -4.12
C TYR A 162 -0.27 -3.82 -3.91
N HIS A 163 -0.24 -3.36 -2.66
CA HIS A 163 -0.16 -1.96 -2.30
C HIS A 163 1.05 -1.22 -2.90
N ILE A 164 2.20 -1.87 -2.95
CA ILE A 164 3.43 -1.28 -3.53
C ILE A 164 3.64 -1.63 -5.00
N PHE A 165 2.68 -2.31 -5.65
CA PHE A 165 2.84 -2.79 -7.03
C PHE A 165 3.23 -1.69 -8.00
N PHE A 166 2.55 -0.54 -7.96
CA PHE A 166 2.86 0.57 -8.84
C PHE A 166 4.22 1.23 -8.52
N HIS A 167 4.64 1.23 -7.25
CA HIS A 167 5.98 1.69 -6.88
C HIS A 167 7.06 0.80 -7.49
N VAL A 168 6.90 -0.52 -7.41
CA VAL A 168 7.84 -1.46 -8.03
C VAL A 168 7.83 -1.31 -9.55
N LEU A 169 6.65 -1.27 -10.17
CA LEU A 169 6.49 -1.16 -11.62
C LEU A 169 7.14 0.12 -12.16
N ASN A 170 6.88 1.27 -11.56
CA ASN A 170 7.47 2.54 -11.97
C ASN A 170 8.99 2.51 -11.85
N ASN A 171 9.54 1.98 -10.73
CA ASN A 171 10.99 1.84 -10.58
C ASN A 171 11.60 0.87 -11.61
N VAL A 172 10.88 -0.17 -12.03
CA VAL A 172 11.36 -1.08 -13.10
C VAL A 172 11.50 -0.31 -14.41
N PHE A 173 10.50 0.51 -14.79
CA PHE A 173 10.59 1.34 -16.00
C PHE A 173 11.68 2.40 -15.90
N ASP A 174 11.76 3.10 -14.78
CA ASP A 174 12.68 4.23 -14.59
C ASP A 174 14.16 3.78 -14.53
N ILE A 175 14.45 2.66 -13.87
CA ILE A 175 15.82 2.21 -13.59
C ILE A 175 16.31 1.21 -14.61
N LEU A 176 15.46 0.25 -15.01
CA LEU A 176 15.84 -0.85 -15.93
C LEU A 176 15.46 -0.55 -17.38
N GLY A 177 14.62 0.46 -17.62
CA GLY A 177 14.20 0.91 -18.94
C GLY A 177 12.98 0.18 -19.50
N GLU A 178 12.45 0.73 -20.58
CA GLU A 178 11.15 0.34 -21.16
C GLU A 178 11.08 -1.15 -21.56
N LYS A 179 12.12 -1.68 -22.22
CA LYS A 179 12.16 -3.09 -22.63
C LYS A 179 12.04 -4.06 -21.44
N GLU A 180 12.69 -3.72 -20.33
CA GLU A 180 12.61 -4.54 -19.12
C GLU A 180 11.27 -4.33 -18.41
N GLY A 181 10.72 -3.12 -18.42
CA GLY A 181 9.39 -2.82 -17.92
C GLY A 181 8.31 -3.65 -18.61
N GLU A 182 8.35 -3.74 -19.93
CA GLU A 182 7.44 -4.59 -20.70
C GLU A 182 7.59 -6.08 -20.38
N ARG A 183 8.85 -6.56 -20.21
CA ARG A 183 9.10 -7.96 -19.79
C ARG A 183 8.56 -8.23 -18.41
N PHE A 184 8.76 -7.30 -17.49
CA PHE A 184 8.24 -7.37 -16.14
C PHE A 184 6.70 -7.42 -16.13
N LEU A 185 6.02 -6.57 -16.90
CA LEU A 185 4.56 -6.61 -17.04
C LEU A 185 4.06 -7.94 -17.59
N LYS A 186 4.75 -8.54 -18.55
CA LYS A 186 4.42 -9.88 -19.09
C LYS A 186 4.63 -10.99 -18.05
N HIS A 187 5.52 -10.80 -17.09
CA HIS A 187 5.76 -11.74 -16.00
C HIS A 187 4.68 -11.68 -14.91
N ILE A 188 4.02 -10.53 -14.77
CA ILE A 188 2.88 -10.37 -13.86
C ILE A 188 1.65 -11.08 -14.44
N ARG A 189 0.94 -11.82 -13.60
CA ARG A 189 -0.28 -12.52 -14.00
C ARG A 189 -1.34 -11.56 -14.53
N PRO A 190 -2.04 -11.93 -15.63
CA PRO A 190 -3.07 -11.08 -16.25
C PRO A 190 -4.17 -10.65 -15.27
N GLU A 191 -4.52 -11.49 -14.30
CA GLU A 191 -5.56 -11.21 -13.30
C GLU A 191 -5.18 -10.05 -12.38
N ILE A 192 -3.90 -9.92 -12.05
CA ILE A 192 -3.39 -8.79 -11.23
C ILE A 192 -3.48 -7.49 -12.03
N ILE A 193 -3.07 -7.53 -13.29
CA ILE A 193 -3.17 -6.37 -14.19
C ILE A 193 -4.63 -5.97 -14.39
N GLN A 194 -5.53 -6.95 -14.57
CA GLN A 194 -6.96 -6.69 -14.71
C GLN A 194 -7.56 -6.10 -13.43
N ARG A 195 -7.16 -6.60 -12.25
CA ARG A 195 -7.53 -6.02 -10.95
C ARG A 195 -7.10 -4.54 -10.89
N ALA A 196 -5.84 -4.24 -11.15
CA ALA A 196 -5.31 -2.88 -11.11
C ALA A 196 -6.08 -1.93 -12.05
N ARG A 197 -6.49 -2.41 -13.24
CA ARG A 197 -7.34 -1.63 -14.16
C ARG A 197 -8.75 -1.41 -13.62
N ASN A 198 -9.32 -2.41 -12.94
CA ASN A 198 -10.64 -2.32 -12.33
C ASN A 198 -10.64 -1.34 -11.16
N ASP A 199 -9.64 -1.44 -10.29
CA ASP A 199 -9.47 -0.57 -9.11
C ASP A 199 -9.28 0.88 -9.55
N ARG A 200 -8.44 1.12 -10.57
CA ARG A 200 -8.30 2.45 -11.16
C ARG A 200 -9.64 2.98 -11.69
N ARG A 201 -10.42 2.18 -12.41
CA ARG A 201 -11.75 2.59 -12.92
C ARG A 201 -12.71 2.89 -11.76
N TYR A 202 -12.71 2.05 -10.73
CA TYR A 202 -13.52 2.25 -9.53
C TYR A 202 -13.20 3.61 -8.86
N TRP A 203 -11.94 3.88 -8.58
CA TRP A 203 -11.53 5.14 -7.96
C TRP A 203 -11.77 6.35 -8.85
N LEU A 204 -11.51 6.24 -10.16
CA LEU A 204 -11.82 7.31 -11.12
C LEU A 204 -13.31 7.61 -11.20
N SER A 205 -14.18 6.62 -11.03
CA SER A 205 -15.63 6.85 -11.03
C SER A 205 -16.12 7.63 -9.79
N LYS A 206 -15.34 7.64 -8.71
CA LYS A 206 -15.65 8.36 -7.46
C LYS A 206 -15.00 9.74 -7.38
N ARG A 207 -13.92 9.97 -8.09
CA ARG A 207 -13.19 11.25 -8.07
C ARG A 207 -13.95 12.38 -8.75
N CYS A 208 -13.77 13.58 -8.21
CA CYS A 208 -14.26 14.82 -8.82
C CYS A 208 -13.08 15.60 -9.44
N LYS A 209 -13.11 15.80 -10.75
CA LYS A 209 -12.05 16.51 -11.48
C LYS A 209 -11.76 17.92 -10.96
N ALA A 210 -12.77 18.61 -10.45
CA ALA A 210 -12.59 19.96 -9.88
C ALA A 210 -11.83 19.91 -8.55
N LEU A 211 -12.03 18.85 -7.76
CA LEU A 211 -11.29 18.62 -6.51
C LEU A 211 -9.86 18.13 -6.77
N ASP A 212 -9.64 17.31 -7.79
CA ASP A 212 -8.30 16.88 -8.20
C ASP A 212 -7.42 18.11 -8.53
N ALA A 213 -7.94 19.07 -9.32
CA ALA A 213 -7.22 20.30 -9.66
C ALA A 213 -6.91 21.18 -8.42
N ALA A 214 -7.84 21.29 -7.49
CA ALA A 214 -7.61 22.03 -6.25
C ALA A 214 -6.57 21.34 -5.34
N GLN A 215 -6.61 20.01 -5.28
CA GLN A 215 -5.66 19.19 -4.52
C GLN A 215 -4.24 19.29 -5.06
N ASP A 216 -4.07 19.30 -6.39
CA ASP A 216 -2.78 19.48 -7.04
C ASP A 216 -2.16 20.85 -6.67
N VAL A 217 -2.97 21.91 -6.63
CA VAL A 217 -2.51 23.25 -6.23
C VAL A 217 -2.09 23.26 -4.74
N ILE A 218 -2.91 22.67 -3.85
CA ILE A 218 -2.60 22.61 -2.42
C ILE A 218 -1.36 21.74 -2.17
N PHE A 219 -1.23 20.63 -2.88
CA PHE A 219 -0.09 19.71 -2.76
C PHE A 219 1.20 20.38 -3.29
N GLU A 220 1.14 21.11 -4.40
CA GLU A 220 2.28 21.91 -4.89
C GLU A 220 2.70 22.99 -3.90
N LEU A 221 1.75 23.68 -3.28
CA LEU A 221 2.04 24.69 -2.24
C LEU A 221 2.68 24.04 -1.01
N TYR A 222 2.18 22.88 -0.60
CA TYR A 222 2.74 22.10 0.51
C TYR A 222 4.19 21.64 0.22
N LEU A 223 4.46 21.11 -0.97
CA LEU A 223 5.80 20.68 -1.38
C LEU A 223 6.77 21.85 -1.46
N LYS A 224 6.34 22.99 -2.03
CA LYS A 224 7.15 24.21 -2.10
C LYS A 224 7.48 24.77 -0.72
N GLY A 225 6.53 24.68 0.22
CA GLY A 225 6.71 25.14 1.62
C GLY A 225 7.66 24.28 2.44
N ASN A 226 7.78 22.99 2.13
CA ASN A 226 8.58 22.04 2.91
C ASN A 226 9.95 21.71 2.29
N HIS A 227 10.39 22.41 1.23
CA HIS A 227 11.69 22.18 0.56
C HIS A 227 11.99 20.71 0.22
N VAL A 228 11.00 19.93 -0.21
CA VAL A 228 11.22 18.57 -0.67
C VAL A 228 11.84 18.60 -2.06
N ALA A 229 13.16 18.82 -2.10
CA ALA A 229 13.97 18.71 -3.32
C ALA A 229 14.40 17.25 -3.51
N GLU A 230 13.45 16.36 -3.81
CA GLU A 230 13.81 15.01 -4.27
C GLU A 230 13.70 14.94 -5.79
N GLY A 231 14.86 14.99 -6.43
CA GLY A 231 15.01 14.77 -7.86
C GLY A 231 14.61 13.33 -8.23
N ARG A 232 13.95 13.19 -9.39
CA ARG A 232 13.40 11.95 -9.99
C ARG A 232 14.40 10.82 -10.29
N LYS A 233 15.55 10.74 -9.63
CA LYS A 233 16.60 9.74 -9.92
C LYS A 233 16.93 8.78 -8.78
N SER A 234 16.31 8.93 -7.61
CA SER A 234 16.40 7.96 -6.53
C SER A 234 15.25 6.96 -6.61
N TYR A 235 15.46 5.72 -6.14
CA TYR A 235 14.38 4.78 -5.89
C TYR A 235 13.24 5.49 -5.14
N SER A 236 11.98 5.27 -5.52
CA SER A 236 10.88 5.79 -4.71
C SER A 236 11.16 5.45 -3.24
N GLY A 237 10.90 6.38 -2.32
CA GLY A 237 11.33 6.26 -0.92
C GLY A 237 11.05 4.88 -0.31
N VAL A 238 9.88 4.28 -0.62
CA VAL A 238 9.50 2.94 -0.14
C VAL A 238 10.41 1.83 -0.70
N ILE A 239 10.77 1.84 -1.98
CA ILE A 239 11.59 0.79 -2.59
C ILE A 239 13.02 0.82 -2.03
N GLY A 240 13.59 2.01 -1.85
CA GLY A 240 14.92 2.17 -1.23
C GLY A 240 14.95 1.63 0.20
N LEU A 241 13.89 1.84 0.98
CA LEU A 241 13.77 1.31 2.34
C LEU A 241 13.63 -0.22 2.36
N ILE A 242 12.83 -0.78 1.46
CA ILE A 242 12.67 -2.25 1.35
C ILE A 242 13.99 -2.92 1.00
N LEU A 243 14.75 -2.37 0.04
CA LEU A 243 16.04 -2.91 -0.35
C LEU A 243 17.06 -2.84 0.80
N ALA A 244 17.08 -1.72 1.54
CA ALA A 244 17.91 -1.58 2.73
C ALA A 244 17.53 -2.60 3.83
N TRP A 245 16.25 -2.87 4.00
CA TRP A 245 15.75 -3.86 4.95
C TRP A 245 16.17 -5.28 4.57
N GLU A 246 16.06 -5.65 3.30
CA GLU A 246 16.49 -6.98 2.84
C GLU A 246 18.00 -7.22 2.99
N GLU A 247 18.81 -6.17 2.85
CA GLU A 247 20.26 -6.27 3.10
C GLU A 247 20.60 -6.53 4.56
N LYS A 248 19.81 -5.97 5.50
CA LYS A 248 20.01 -6.21 6.95
C LYS A 248 19.60 -7.59 7.43
N LYS A 249 18.79 -8.32 6.65
CA LYS A 249 18.34 -9.68 7.00
C LYS A 249 19.33 -10.78 6.61
N LYS A 250 20.36 -10.44 5.83
CA LYS A 250 21.43 -11.33 5.41
C LYS A 250 22.60 -11.28 6.38
#